data_aed22870c826366b72e176a569d72b94
#
_entry.id   aed22870c826366b72e176a569d72b94
#
_cell.length_a   1.000
_cell.length_b   1.000
_cell.length_c   1.000
_cell.angle_alpha   90.00
_cell.angle_beta   90.00
_cell.angle_gamma   90.00
#
_symmetry.space_group_name_H-M   'P 1'
#
loop_
_entity.id
_entity.type
_entity.pdbx_description
1 polymer ?
#
loop_
_entity_poly.entity_id
_entity_poly.type
_entity_poly.pdbx_seq_one_letter_code
_entity_poly.pdbx_strand_id
1 'polypeptide(L)'
;MENKDIIRLVDCAKYRKAEKVLAALLQEKPTDFFYLSVMGEVLFCKGKYEEALSCLEKSGKWNPDFPLTIYYKGRTLLCLDRFAEAQECFDRFIGLDVKNAVDPSHGVTRRTLESLQNDALFVKSCCCRCQYCIEEAETWARRHLEGRRKGLKSEYSKKYVMNFLRELKYTRRNPEDRYKDFNEGVATIAQGHRISKHIDKLSEQGDIEKLIKYLKQKTREFPNDYYLWTIMSEYCYDNGMKELCMESAEMAHSIHYEEDDMLVVYDYGSALYLNGSYDEAIAEFDKILTKDINFIAYGEHGEGMRWAKKLLADARELRADCIKHRDGLKL
;
A
#
# COMPACT_ATOMS: atom_id res chain seq x y z
N MET A 1 16.97 -10.49 -30.30
CA MET A 1 16.50 -9.22 -29.73
C MET A 1 17.57 -8.75 -28.77
N GLU A 2 17.96 -7.49 -28.82
CA GLU A 2 18.99 -6.95 -27.95
C GLU A 2 18.44 -6.64 -26.55
N ASN A 3 19.30 -6.63 -25.52
CA ASN A 3 18.93 -6.28 -24.16
C ASN A 3 18.21 -4.93 -24.08
N LYS A 4 18.62 -3.96 -24.90
CA LYS A 4 17.99 -2.63 -25.01
C LYS A 4 16.51 -2.68 -25.37
N ASP A 5 16.10 -3.62 -26.22
CA ASP A 5 14.71 -3.76 -26.64
C ASP A 5 13.86 -4.27 -25.47
N ILE A 6 14.40 -5.18 -24.66
CA ILE A 6 13.74 -5.74 -23.49
C ILE A 6 13.55 -4.63 -22.44
N ILE A 7 14.62 -3.88 -22.13
CA ILE A 7 14.59 -2.75 -21.20
C ILE A 7 13.52 -1.75 -21.63
N ARG A 8 13.48 -1.40 -22.93
CA ARG A 8 12.48 -0.47 -23.47
C ARG A 8 11.03 -0.99 -23.29
N LEU A 9 10.82 -2.30 -23.37
CA LEU A 9 9.48 -2.85 -23.12
C LEU A 9 9.07 -2.66 -21.65
N VAL A 10 10.00 -2.83 -20.71
CA VAL A 10 9.77 -2.63 -19.28
C VAL A 10 9.55 -1.14 -18.96
N ASP A 11 10.43 -0.26 -19.46
CA ASP A 11 10.31 1.20 -19.30
C ASP A 11 8.98 1.76 -19.84
N CYS A 12 8.43 1.12 -20.87
CA CYS A 12 7.13 1.48 -21.44
C CYS A 12 5.94 0.73 -20.79
N ALA A 13 6.15 0.07 -19.65
CA ALA A 13 5.15 -0.72 -18.92
C ALA A 13 4.45 -1.81 -19.79
N LYS A 14 5.09 -2.29 -20.86
CA LYS A 14 4.57 -3.34 -21.75
C LYS A 14 4.84 -4.75 -21.17
N TYR A 15 4.52 -4.94 -19.90
CA TYR A 15 4.88 -6.12 -19.11
C TYR A 15 4.44 -7.44 -19.71
N ARG A 16 3.23 -7.54 -20.29
CA ARG A 16 2.75 -8.78 -20.94
C ARG A 16 3.62 -9.16 -22.14
N LYS A 17 4.10 -8.18 -22.92
CA LYS A 17 4.98 -8.41 -24.06
C LYS A 17 6.39 -8.77 -23.59
N ALA A 18 6.92 -8.05 -22.60
CA ALA A 18 8.22 -8.34 -22.01
C ALA A 18 8.28 -9.77 -21.44
N GLU A 19 7.26 -10.20 -20.70
CA GLU A 19 7.16 -11.55 -20.14
C GLU A 19 7.21 -12.64 -21.21
N LYS A 20 6.43 -12.50 -22.30
CA LYS A 20 6.45 -13.47 -23.41
C LYS A 20 7.82 -13.59 -24.05
N VAL A 21 8.48 -12.47 -24.26
CA VAL A 21 9.81 -12.42 -24.88
C VAL A 21 10.85 -13.03 -23.95
N LEU A 22 10.83 -12.64 -22.65
CA LEU A 22 11.76 -13.17 -21.66
C LEU A 22 11.57 -14.68 -21.46
N ALA A 23 10.33 -15.17 -21.48
CA ALA A 23 10.06 -16.60 -21.40
C ALA A 23 10.70 -17.38 -22.55
N ALA A 24 10.64 -16.88 -23.77
CA ALA A 24 11.31 -17.50 -24.94
C ALA A 24 12.84 -17.47 -24.80
N LEU A 25 13.40 -16.32 -24.38
CA LEU A 25 14.86 -16.20 -24.18
C LEU A 25 15.37 -17.09 -23.05
N LEU A 26 14.61 -17.27 -21.98
CA LEU A 26 14.96 -18.15 -20.87
C LEU A 26 14.81 -19.64 -21.22
N GLN A 27 14.05 -20.01 -22.25
CA GLN A 27 14.08 -21.38 -22.81
C GLN A 27 15.43 -21.67 -23.49
N GLU A 28 16.01 -20.67 -24.18
CA GLU A 28 17.30 -20.80 -24.84
C GLU A 28 18.47 -20.65 -23.84
N LYS A 29 18.34 -19.74 -22.85
CA LYS A 29 19.36 -19.39 -21.87
C LYS A 29 18.80 -19.40 -20.46
N PRO A 30 18.52 -20.56 -19.87
CA PRO A 30 17.82 -20.66 -18.57
C PRO A 30 18.59 -20.12 -17.37
N THR A 31 19.89 -19.89 -17.53
CA THR A 31 20.78 -19.40 -16.47
C THR A 31 21.27 -17.97 -16.68
N ASP A 32 20.75 -17.27 -17.68
CA ASP A 32 21.10 -15.89 -17.94
C ASP A 32 20.59 -14.99 -16.82
N PHE A 33 21.50 -14.47 -16.02
CA PHE A 33 21.16 -13.67 -14.84
C PHE A 33 20.37 -12.42 -15.19
N PHE A 34 20.67 -11.77 -16.34
CA PHE A 34 19.99 -10.56 -16.75
C PHE A 34 18.52 -10.83 -17.12
N TYR A 35 18.27 -11.88 -17.93
CA TYR A 35 16.90 -12.24 -18.28
C TYR A 35 16.10 -12.70 -17.07
N LEU A 36 16.72 -13.42 -16.13
CA LEU A 36 16.08 -13.79 -14.88
C LEU A 36 15.77 -12.57 -14.01
N SER A 37 16.68 -11.60 -13.93
CA SER A 37 16.48 -10.36 -13.18
C SER A 37 15.32 -9.53 -13.76
N VAL A 38 15.32 -9.31 -15.08
CA VAL A 38 14.25 -8.54 -15.75
C VAL A 38 12.92 -9.29 -15.71
N MET A 39 12.91 -10.62 -15.77
CA MET A 39 11.69 -11.40 -15.54
C MET A 39 11.15 -11.18 -14.13
N GLY A 40 12.03 -11.18 -13.12
CA GLY A 40 11.65 -10.88 -11.74
C GLY A 40 11.04 -9.47 -11.59
N GLU A 41 11.64 -8.45 -12.22
CA GLU A 41 11.09 -7.09 -12.27
C GLU A 41 9.70 -7.06 -12.92
N VAL A 42 9.54 -7.69 -14.06
CA VAL A 42 8.26 -7.77 -14.79
C VAL A 42 7.18 -8.47 -13.94
N LEU A 43 7.53 -9.58 -13.30
CA LEU A 43 6.62 -10.31 -12.41
C LEU A 43 6.26 -9.49 -11.16
N PHE A 44 7.24 -8.78 -10.58
CA PHE A 44 7.00 -7.82 -9.50
C PHE A 44 5.98 -6.75 -9.91
N CYS A 45 6.20 -6.09 -11.04
CA CYS A 45 5.28 -5.07 -11.57
C CYS A 45 3.89 -5.62 -11.90
N LYS A 46 3.76 -6.94 -12.09
CA LYS A 46 2.48 -7.64 -12.29
C LYS A 46 1.83 -8.10 -10.98
N GLY A 47 2.46 -7.89 -9.83
CA GLY A 47 2.00 -8.34 -8.51
C GLY A 47 2.15 -9.85 -8.28
N LYS A 48 3.02 -10.53 -9.06
CA LYS A 48 3.31 -11.97 -8.94
C LYS A 48 4.59 -12.15 -8.11
N TYR A 49 4.49 -11.84 -6.83
CA TYR A 49 5.67 -11.65 -5.98
C TYR A 49 6.44 -12.94 -5.70
N GLU A 50 5.77 -14.06 -5.51
CA GLU A 50 6.42 -15.37 -5.28
C GLU A 50 7.18 -15.85 -6.52
N GLU A 51 6.56 -15.69 -7.72
CA GLU A 51 7.21 -16.00 -8.99
C GLU A 51 8.39 -15.04 -9.23
N ALA A 52 8.22 -13.74 -8.90
CA ALA A 52 9.28 -12.75 -9.01
C ALA A 52 10.48 -13.10 -8.12
N LEU A 53 10.23 -13.45 -6.84
CA LEU A 53 11.28 -13.84 -5.91
C LEU A 53 12.06 -15.05 -6.42
N SER A 54 11.37 -16.09 -6.92
CA SER A 54 12.00 -17.27 -7.50
C SER A 54 12.95 -16.92 -8.66
N CYS A 55 12.54 -16.01 -9.57
CA CYS A 55 13.40 -15.55 -10.68
C CYS A 55 14.60 -14.75 -10.16
N LEU A 56 14.38 -13.85 -9.19
CA LEU A 56 15.45 -13.00 -8.64
C LEU A 56 16.46 -13.80 -7.83
N GLU A 57 16.02 -14.83 -7.10
CA GLU A 57 16.93 -15.76 -6.41
C GLU A 57 17.78 -16.58 -7.38
N LYS A 58 17.17 -17.06 -8.48
CA LYS A 58 17.93 -17.72 -9.55
C LYS A 58 18.94 -16.76 -10.19
N SER A 59 18.55 -15.52 -10.48
CA SER A 59 19.46 -14.49 -10.99
C SER A 59 20.63 -14.27 -10.04
N GLY A 60 20.36 -14.10 -8.74
CA GLY A 60 21.40 -13.87 -7.73
C GLY A 60 22.36 -15.06 -7.52
N LYS A 61 22.00 -16.28 -7.90
CA LYS A 61 22.93 -17.42 -7.92
C LYS A 61 24.01 -17.29 -9.01
N TRP A 62 23.66 -16.70 -10.16
CA TRP A 62 24.56 -16.53 -11.29
C TRP A 62 25.36 -15.22 -11.25
N ASN A 63 24.72 -14.15 -10.78
CA ASN A 63 25.38 -12.88 -10.53
C ASN A 63 24.84 -12.26 -9.24
N PRO A 64 25.47 -12.56 -8.10
CA PRO A 64 25.02 -12.08 -6.80
C PRO A 64 25.09 -10.55 -6.66
N ASP A 65 26.00 -9.90 -7.38
CA ASP A 65 26.22 -8.44 -7.26
C ASP A 65 25.47 -7.61 -8.31
N PHE A 66 24.60 -8.25 -9.11
CA PHE A 66 23.83 -7.49 -10.11
C PHE A 66 22.82 -6.56 -9.42
N PRO A 67 22.97 -5.22 -9.60
CA PRO A 67 22.22 -4.25 -8.78
C PRO A 67 20.71 -4.37 -8.88
N LEU A 68 20.17 -4.58 -10.09
CA LEU A 68 18.72 -4.66 -10.28
C LEU A 68 18.14 -5.90 -9.60
N THR A 69 18.85 -7.04 -9.60
CA THR A 69 18.45 -8.24 -8.86
C THR A 69 18.33 -7.95 -7.36
N ILE A 70 19.31 -7.28 -6.77
CA ILE A 70 19.33 -6.95 -5.34
C ILE A 70 18.17 -6.03 -5.01
N TYR A 71 17.97 -4.97 -5.81
CA TYR A 71 16.93 -3.97 -5.60
C TYR A 71 15.52 -4.57 -5.68
N TYR A 72 15.22 -5.28 -6.77
CA TYR A 72 13.89 -5.87 -6.95
C TYR A 72 13.64 -7.06 -6.01
N LYS A 73 14.68 -7.79 -5.61
CA LYS A 73 14.56 -8.81 -4.55
C LYS A 73 14.12 -8.17 -3.23
N GLY A 74 14.74 -7.08 -2.80
CA GLY A 74 14.36 -6.34 -1.61
C GLY A 74 12.91 -5.85 -1.67
N ARG A 75 12.49 -5.25 -2.79
CA ARG A 75 11.10 -4.81 -3.01
C ARG A 75 10.11 -5.97 -2.98
N THR A 76 10.46 -7.08 -3.56
CA THR A 76 9.62 -8.29 -3.59
C THR A 76 9.47 -8.89 -2.19
N LEU A 77 10.56 -8.95 -1.43
CA LEU A 77 10.55 -9.42 -0.05
C LEU A 77 9.70 -8.52 0.87
N LEU A 78 9.76 -7.19 0.68
CA LEU A 78 8.88 -6.27 1.39
C LEU A 78 7.40 -6.58 1.11
N CYS A 79 7.03 -6.81 -0.16
CA CYS A 79 5.65 -7.17 -0.52
C CYS A 79 5.22 -8.56 -0.02
N LEU A 80 6.16 -9.39 0.41
CA LEU A 80 5.92 -10.71 1.01
C LEU A 80 6.07 -10.68 2.54
N ASP A 81 6.07 -9.51 3.16
CA ASP A 81 6.23 -9.27 4.60
C ASP A 81 7.53 -9.83 5.21
N ARG A 82 8.53 -10.14 4.38
CA ARG A 82 9.85 -10.61 4.77
C ARG A 82 10.78 -9.41 5.01
N PHE A 83 10.41 -8.58 5.99
CA PHE A 83 11.00 -7.26 6.21
C PHE A 83 12.49 -7.28 6.53
N ALA A 84 12.95 -8.24 7.35
CA ALA A 84 14.37 -8.36 7.71
C ALA A 84 15.24 -8.64 6.47
N GLU A 85 14.82 -9.59 5.64
CA GLU A 85 15.55 -9.95 4.42
C GLU A 85 15.48 -8.82 3.37
N ALA A 86 14.36 -8.10 3.33
CA ALA A 86 14.24 -6.90 2.49
C ALA A 86 15.24 -5.82 2.91
N GLN A 87 15.38 -5.57 4.22
CA GLN A 87 16.35 -4.62 4.75
C GLN A 87 17.79 -5.00 4.38
N GLU A 88 18.17 -6.27 4.52
CA GLU A 88 19.50 -6.76 4.10
C GLU A 88 19.77 -6.48 2.61
N CYS A 89 18.76 -6.71 1.75
CA CYS A 89 18.87 -6.40 0.33
C CYS A 89 19.09 -4.89 0.11
N PHE A 90 18.34 -4.03 0.80
CA PHE A 90 18.48 -2.58 0.64
C PHE A 90 19.80 -2.06 1.23
N ASP A 91 20.28 -2.59 2.36
CA ASP A 91 21.57 -2.24 2.92
C ASP A 91 22.71 -2.55 1.95
N ARG A 92 22.68 -3.75 1.38
CA ARG A 92 23.62 -4.15 0.36
C ARG A 92 23.53 -3.25 -0.88
N PHE A 93 22.31 -2.96 -1.36
CA PHE A 93 22.10 -2.14 -2.55
C PHE A 93 22.56 -0.69 -2.36
N ILE A 94 22.24 -0.07 -1.21
CA ILE A 94 22.66 1.29 -0.85
C ILE A 94 24.18 1.39 -0.71
N GLY A 95 24.83 0.31 -0.23
CA GLY A 95 26.27 0.22 -0.06
C GLY A 95 27.06 -0.05 -1.34
N LEU A 96 26.40 -0.30 -2.48
CA LEU A 96 27.12 -0.51 -3.75
C LEU A 96 27.88 0.73 -4.19
N ASP A 97 29.15 0.54 -4.59
CA ASP A 97 29.89 1.60 -5.28
C ASP A 97 29.36 1.77 -6.72
N VAL A 98 28.68 2.88 -6.93
CA VAL A 98 28.06 3.21 -8.23
C VAL A 98 29.06 3.12 -9.39
N LYS A 99 30.33 3.48 -9.17
CA LYS A 99 31.35 3.45 -10.24
C LYS A 99 31.62 2.03 -10.73
N ASN A 100 31.64 1.09 -9.82
CA ASN A 100 31.93 -0.32 -10.11
C ASN A 100 30.69 -1.11 -10.51
N ALA A 101 29.50 -0.63 -10.15
CA ALA A 101 28.21 -1.31 -10.39
C ALA A 101 27.54 -0.89 -11.72
N VAL A 102 28.10 0.05 -12.46
CA VAL A 102 27.57 0.48 -13.77
C VAL A 102 27.75 -0.62 -14.81
N ASP A 103 26.67 -1.01 -15.47
CA ASP A 103 26.67 -1.98 -16.57
C ASP A 103 25.71 -1.52 -17.70
N PRO A 104 26.19 -0.65 -18.61
CA PRO A 104 25.37 -0.11 -19.69
C PRO A 104 24.85 -1.17 -20.66
N SER A 105 25.54 -2.30 -20.78
CA SER A 105 25.11 -3.42 -21.67
C SER A 105 23.81 -4.06 -21.17
N HIS A 106 23.55 -3.96 -19.87
CA HIS A 106 22.33 -4.43 -19.20
C HIS A 106 21.46 -3.27 -18.69
N GLY A 107 21.62 -2.05 -19.23
CA GLY A 107 20.79 -0.89 -18.91
C GLY A 107 21.08 -0.23 -17.55
N VAL A 108 22.11 -0.72 -16.83
CA VAL A 108 22.49 -0.18 -15.52
C VAL A 108 23.39 1.01 -15.71
N THR A 109 22.80 2.19 -15.85
CA THR A 109 23.55 3.45 -15.94
C THR A 109 23.85 4.02 -14.56
N ARG A 110 24.87 4.90 -14.46
CA ARG A 110 25.13 5.63 -13.23
C ARG A 110 23.90 6.36 -12.70
N ARG A 111 23.17 7.03 -13.61
CA ARG A 111 21.96 7.79 -13.25
C ARG A 111 20.84 6.88 -12.73
N THR A 112 20.67 5.71 -13.35
CA THR A 112 19.70 4.70 -12.89
C THR A 112 20.05 4.25 -11.49
N LEU A 113 21.32 3.87 -11.24
CA LEU A 113 21.76 3.42 -9.92
C LEU A 113 21.58 4.48 -8.83
N GLU A 114 22.03 5.72 -9.10
CA GLU A 114 21.88 6.83 -8.16
C GLU A 114 20.40 7.12 -7.83
N SER A 115 19.51 7.00 -8.83
CA SER A 115 18.06 7.15 -8.61
C SER A 115 17.51 6.03 -7.75
N LEU A 116 17.82 4.78 -8.08
CA LEU A 116 17.33 3.61 -7.34
C LEU A 116 17.93 3.52 -5.93
N GLN A 117 19.20 3.92 -5.74
CA GLN A 117 19.79 3.98 -4.39
C GLN A 117 19.08 5.02 -3.52
N ASN A 118 18.73 6.17 -4.09
CA ASN A 118 17.95 7.16 -3.37
C ASN A 118 16.52 6.63 -3.03
N ASP A 119 15.88 5.92 -3.96
CA ASP A 119 14.56 5.33 -3.72
C ASP A 119 14.63 4.16 -2.71
N ALA A 120 15.72 3.39 -2.72
CA ALA A 120 15.96 2.32 -1.74
C ALA A 120 16.00 2.82 -0.30
N LEU A 121 16.48 4.06 -0.05
CA LEU A 121 16.42 4.69 1.27
C LEU A 121 14.97 4.82 1.75
N PHE A 122 14.07 5.24 0.86
CA PHE A 122 12.66 5.38 1.23
C PHE A 122 11.98 4.03 1.41
N VAL A 123 12.25 3.05 0.53
CA VAL A 123 11.68 1.70 0.67
C VAL A 123 12.17 1.01 1.96
N LYS A 124 13.44 1.23 2.33
CA LYS A 124 13.96 0.78 3.63
C LYS A 124 13.22 1.44 4.80
N SER A 125 12.90 2.73 4.69
CA SER A 125 12.05 3.43 5.66
C SER A 125 10.68 2.74 5.82
N CYS A 126 10.07 2.30 4.72
CA CYS A 126 8.81 1.54 4.78
C CYS A 126 8.99 0.21 5.51
N CYS A 127 10.09 -0.52 5.27
CA CYS A 127 10.40 -1.75 6.03
C CYS A 127 10.51 -1.49 7.53
N CYS A 128 11.23 -0.41 7.92
CA CYS A 128 11.35 -0.02 9.32
C CYS A 128 9.98 0.32 9.94
N ARG A 129 9.12 1.05 9.21
CA ARG A 129 7.76 1.34 9.67
C ARG A 129 6.96 0.06 9.91
N CYS A 130 6.98 -0.89 8.98
CA CYS A 130 6.30 -2.17 9.14
C CYS A 130 6.80 -3.00 10.33
N GLN A 131 8.01 -2.72 10.82
CA GLN A 131 8.59 -3.34 12.03
C GLN A 131 8.50 -2.43 13.26
N TYR A 132 7.73 -1.34 13.20
CA TYR A 132 7.57 -0.33 14.25
C TYR A 132 8.88 0.35 14.71
N CYS A 133 9.94 0.30 13.91
CA CYS A 133 11.18 1.03 14.11
C CYS A 133 11.03 2.49 13.63
N ILE A 134 10.15 3.26 14.28
CA ILE A 134 9.67 4.57 13.81
C ILE A 134 10.81 5.59 13.64
N GLU A 135 11.76 5.64 14.57
CA GLU A 135 12.90 6.59 14.52
C GLU A 135 13.86 6.27 13.36
N GLU A 136 14.08 4.98 13.10
CA GLU A 136 14.87 4.56 11.94
C GLU A 136 14.13 4.85 10.64
N ALA A 137 12.81 4.59 10.59
CA ALA A 137 11.98 4.92 9.44
C ALA A 137 12.04 6.42 9.13
N GLU A 138 11.93 7.29 10.14
CA GLU A 138 12.07 8.74 9.98
C GLU A 138 13.45 9.11 9.44
N THR A 139 14.50 8.49 9.96
CA THR A 139 15.89 8.76 9.54
C THR A 139 16.10 8.42 8.06
N TRP A 140 15.66 7.26 7.62
CA TRP A 140 15.81 6.83 6.22
C TRP A 140 14.96 7.66 5.26
N ALA A 141 13.73 8.01 5.63
CA ALA A 141 12.87 8.88 4.81
C ALA A 141 13.48 10.29 4.65
N ARG A 142 14.08 10.85 5.71
CA ARG A 142 14.81 12.13 5.63
C ARG A 142 16.02 12.04 4.72
N ARG A 143 16.83 11.00 4.83
CA ARG A 143 17.97 10.75 3.93
C ARG A 143 17.54 10.68 2.46
N HIS A 144 16.40 10.03 2.17
CA HIS A 144 15.85 10.04 0.82
C HIS A 144 15.56 11.48 0.33
N LEU A 145 14.96 12.33 1.16
CA LEU A 145 14.66 13.72 0.79
C LEU A 145 15.94 14.55 0.59
N GLU A 146 16.97 14.36 1.41
CA GLU A 146 18.27 15.01 1.31
C GLU A 146 19.03 14.56 0.05
N GLY A 147 18.92 13.29 -0.32
CA GLY A 147 19.51 12.73 -1.53
C GLY A 147 18.89 13.22 -2.84
N ARG A 148 17.72 13.87 -2.77
CA ARG A 148 17.03 14.39 -3.97
C ARG A 148 17.80 15.56 -4.57
N ARG A 149 18.21 15.42 -5.82
CA ARG A 149 18.89 16.47 -6.57
C ARG A 149 18.32 16.61 -7.98
N LYS A 150 18.54 17.77 -8.60
CA LYS A 150 18.07 18.03 -9.97
C LYS A 150 18.60 16.96 -10.93
N GLY A 151 17.68 16.33 -11.62
CA GLY A 151 18.00 15.31 -12.63
C GLY A 151 17.93 13.86 -12.13
N LEU A 152 17.85 13.58 -10.83
CA LEU A 152 17.50 12.26 -10.34
C LEU A 152 15.98 12.08 -10.40
N LYS A 153 15.55 11.01 -11.03
CA LYS A 153 14.14 10.58 -10.99
C LYS A 153 13.91 9.79 -9.71
N SER A 154 12.71 9.87 -9.15
CA SER A 154 12.27 9.06 -8.02
C SER A 154 10.84 8.60 -8.30
N GLU A 155 10.53 7.38 -7.94
CA GLU A 155 9.16 6.83 -7.95
C GLU A 155 8.29 7.55 -6.91
N TYR A 156 8.89 8.09 -5.85
CA TYR A 156 8.21 8.72 -4.72
C TYR A 156 8.23 10.24 -4.83
N SER A 157 7.08 10.89 -4.86
CA SER A 157 7.02 12.35 -4.88
C SER A 157 7.49 12.93 -3.53
N LYS A 158 8.05 14.17 -3.56
CA LYS A 158 8.42 14.87 -2.32
C LYS A 158 7.23 14.99 -1.36
N LYS A 159 6.04 15.25 -1.91
CA LYS A 159 4.80 15.38 -1.12
C LYS A 159 4.45 14.07 -0.42
N TYR A 160 4.56 12.95 -1.13
CA TYR A 160 4.30 11.63 -0.59
C TYR A 160 5.22 11.31 0.59
N VAL A 161 6.55 11.50 0.43
CA VAL A 161 7.51 11.25 1.51
C VAL A 161 7.33 12.22 2.69
N MET A 162 6.94 13.47 2.42
CA MET A 162 6.64 14.43 3.49
C MET A 162 5.37 14.05 4.28
N ASN A 163 4.36 13.50 3.63
CA ASN A 163 3.18 12.96 4.33
C ASN A 163 3.57 11.76 5.19
N PHE A 164 4.29 10.80 4.64
CA PHE A 164 4.83 9.66 5.38
C PHE A 164 5.61 10.09 6.64
N LEU A 165 6.46 11.12 6.55
CA LEU A 165 7.17 11.66 7.72
C LEU A 165 6.24 12.30 8.76
N ARG A 166 5.10 12.84 8.35
CA ARG A 166 4.09 13.38 9.27
C ARG A 166 3.36 12.26 10.00
N GLU A 167 3.00 11.18 9.29
CA GLU A 167 2.45 9.96 9.87
C GLU A 167 3.40 9.39 10.92
N LEU A 168 4.68 9.17 10.59
CA LEU A 168 5.68 8.66 11.53
C LEU A 168 5.82 9.53 12.78
N LYS A 169 5.84 10.85 12.60
CA LYS A 169 5.91 11.80 13.72
C LYS A 169 4.66 11.72 14.60
N TYR A 170 3.51 11.49 13.99
CA TYR A 170 2.26 11.30 14.69
C TYR A 170 2.30 10.00 15.50
N THR A 171 2.59 8.87 14.87
CA THR A 171 2.72 7.55 15.52
C THR A 171 3.71 7.58 16.69
N ARG A 172 4.82 8.31 16.57
CA ARG A 172 5.80 8.47 17.65
C ARG A 172 5.24 9.22 18.87
N ARG A 173 4.35 10.19 18.65
CA ARG A 173 3.72 10.98 19.72
C ARG A 173 2.58 10.24 20.40
N ASN A 174 1.99 9.29 19.73
CA ASN A 174 0.87 8.49 20.20
C ASN A 174 1.27 6.99 20.14
N PRO A 175 2.17 6.55 21.07
CA PRO A 175 2.68 5.16 21.02
C PRO A 175 1.62 4.09 21.33
N GLU A 176 0.48 4.50 21.86
CA GLU A 176 -0.70 3.63 22.13
C GLU A 176 -1.42 3.24 20.82
N ASP A 177 -1.25 4.03 19.74
CA ASP A 177 -1.69 3.71 18.38
C ASP A 177 -0.80 2.65 17.70
N ARG A 178 -0.02 1.91 18.50
CA ARG A 178 0.75 0.79 18.00
C ARG A 178 -0.18 -0.37 17.75
N TYR A 179 -0.20 -0.84 16.52
CA TYR A 179 -0.86 -2.08 16.18
C TYR A 179 -0.52 -3.18 17.16
N LYS A 180 -1.53 -3.74 17.80
CA LYS A 180 -1.41 -5.09 18.36
C LYS A 180 -1.16 -6.02 17.18
N ASP A 181 -0.23 -6.96 17.32
CA ASP A 181 0.07 -7.98 16.32
C ASP A 181 -1.20 -8.76 15.92
N PHE A 182 -1.91 -8.26 14.91
CA PHE A 182 -3.06 -8.92 14.28
C PHE A 182 -2.62 -9.71 13.05
N ASN A 183 -1.53 -10.47 13.16
CA ASN A 183 -0.99 -11.21 12.02
C ASN A 183 -1.84 -12.42 11.62
N GLU A 184 -2.70 -12.93 12.50
CA GLU A 184 -3.54 -14.08 12.21
C GLU A 184 -4.88 -13.63 11.61
N GLY A 185 -5.16 -14.06 10.38
CA GLY A 185 -6.38 -13.72 9.66
C GLY A 185 -6.40 -12.34 9.00
N VAL A 186 -5.24 -11.72 8.80
CA VAL A 186 -5.03 -10.48 8.04
C VAL A 186 -4.31 -10.79 6.73
N ALA A 187 -4.69 -10.09 5.65
CA ALA A 187 -4.02 -10.24 4.37
C ALA A 187 -2.59 -9.65 4.42
N THR A 188 -1.61 -10.40 3.90
CA THR A 188 -0.27 -9.85 3.68
C THR A 188 -0.30 -8.66 2.71
N ILE A 189 0.74 -7.82 2.70
CA ILE A 189 0.84 -6.69 1.75
C ILE A 189 0.64 -7.17 0.30
N ALA A 190 1.20 -8.32 -0.06
CA ALA A 190 1.05 -8.90 -1.39
C ALA A 190 -0.39 -9.33 -1.70
N GLN A 191 -1.05 -9.93 -0.73
CA GLN A 191 -2.46 -10.32 -0.84
C GLN A 191 -3.34 -9.09 -0.90
N GLY A 192 -3.13 -8.11 -0.03
CA GLY A 192 -3.84 -6.82 -0.03
C GLY A 192 -3.76 -6.11 -1.37
N HIS A 193 -2.57 -5.98 -1.96
CA HIS A 193 -2.42 -5.40 -3.31
C HIS A 193 -3.19 -6.15 -4.40
N ARG A 194 -3.21 -7.49 -4.36
CA ARG A 194 -3.98 -8.32 -5.33
C ARG A 194 -5.47 -8.13 -5.13
N ILE A 195 -5.92 -8.08 -3.88
CA ILE A 195 -7.32 -7.87 -3.51
C ILE A 195 -7.78 -6.49 -3.98
N SER A 196 -7.08 -5.42 -3.61
CA SER A 196 -7.38 -4.03 -3.98
C SER A 196 -7.49 -3.88 -5.50
N LYS A 197 -6.50 -4.38 -6.25
CA LYS A 197 -6.53 -4.33 -7.72
C LYS A 197 -7.71 -5.09 -8.34
N HIS A 198 -8.19 -6.15 -7.70
CA HIS A 198 -9.36 -6.88 -8.17
C HIS A 198 -10.66 -6.14 -7.83
N ILE A 199 -10.72 -5.50 -6.66
CA ILE A 199 -11.81 -4.61 -6.24
C ILE A 199 -11.93 -3.45 -7.23
N ASP A 200 -10.84 -2.73 -7.52
CA ASP A 200 -10.82 -1.64 -8.50
C ASP A 200 -11.41 -2.08 -9.85
N LYS A 201 -10.97 -3.24 -10.33
CA LYS A 201 -11.45 -3.79 -11.60
C LYS A 201 -12.95 -4.10 -11.59
N LEU A 202 -13.47 -4.66 -10.51
CA LEU A 202 -14.91 -4.96 -10.38
C LEU A 202 -15.73 -3.68 -10.24
N SER A 203 -15.22 -2.71 -9.49
CA SER A 203 -15.82 -1.39 -9.34
C SER A 203 -15.90 -0.64 -10.67
N GLU A 204 -14.82 -0.61 -11.45
CA GLU A 204 -14.79 -0.02 -12.80
C GLU A 204 -15.80 -0.69 -13.76
N GLN A 205 -16.09 -1.96 -13.57
CA GLN A 205 -17.10 -2.70 -14.36
C GLN A 205 -18.53 -2.42 -13.90
N GLY A 206 -18.73 -1.78 -12.75
CA GLY A 206 -20.04 -1.51 -12.16
C GLY A 206 -20.79 -2.77 -11.69
N ASP A 207 -20.09 -3.90 -11.54
CA ASP A 207 -20.70 -5.19 -11.15
C ASP A 207 -20.67 -5.34 -9.62
N ILE A 208 -21.56 -4.60 -8.95
CA ILE A 208 -21.64 -4.57 -7.48
C ILE A 208 -21.93 -5.97 -6.88
N GLU A 209 -22.74 -6.77 -7.54
CA GLU A 209 -23.06 -8.11 -7.07
C GLU A 209 -21.82 -9.02 -6.98
N LYS A 210 -21.00 -9.01 -8.03
CA LYS A 210 -19.72 -9.75 -8.03
C LYS A 210 -18.72 -9.16 -7.05
N LEU A 211 -18.70 -7.85 -6.89
CA LEU A 211 -17.81 -7.17 -5.95
C LEU A 211 -18.16 -7.57 -4.51
N ILE A 212 -19.41 -7.48 -4.10
CA ILE A 212 -19.88 -7.90 -2.76
C ILE A 212 -19.62 -9.40 -2.54
N LYS A 213 -19.87 -10.24 -3.55
CA LYS A 213 -19.55 -11.67 -3.45
C LYS A 213 -18.06 -11.91 -3.22
N TYR A 214 -17.21 -11.18 -3.92
CA TYR A 214 -15.75 -11.26 -3.78
C TYR A 214 -15.31 -10.78 -2.38
N LEU A 215 -15.81 -9.65 -1.91
CA LEU A 215 -15.51 -9.14 -0.57
C LEU A 215 -15.96 -10.13 0.52
N LYS A 216 -17.16 -10.70 0.43
CA LYS A 216 -17.64 -11.78 1.36
C LYS A 216 -16.71 -13.01 1.37
N GLN A 217 -16.11 -13.34 0.22
CA GLN A 217 -15.11 -14.42 0.19
C GLN A 217 -13.84 -13.98 0.92
N LYS A 218 -13.37 -12.75 0.70
CA LYS A 218 -12.11 -12.25 1.26
C LYS A 218 -12.21 -11.98 2.76
N THR A 219 -13.32 -11.47 3.26
CA THR A 219 -13.54 -11.33 4.71
C THR A 219 -13.61 -12.66 5.45
N ARG A 220 -14.03 -13.76 4.79
CA ARG A 220 -13.93 -15.11 5.35
C ARG A 220 -12.50 -15.67 5.32
N GLU A 221 -11.73 -15.35 4.30
CA GLU A 221 -10.32 -15.76 4.16
C GLU A 221 -9.41 -14.99 5.13
N PHE A 222 -9.74 -13.71 5.36
CA PHE A 222 -9.01 -12.79 6.24
C PHE A 222 -9.97 -12.13 7.24
N PRO A 223 -10.48 -12.88 8.23
CA PRO A 223 -11.54 -12.38 9.11
C PRO A 223 -11.11 -11.22 10.02
N ASN A 224 -9.83 -11.10 10.31
CA ASN A 224 -9.28 -10.05 11.15
C ASN A 224 -8.73 -8.84 10.35
N ASP A 225 -8.89 -8.84 9.04
CA ASP A 225 -8.54 -7.71 8.18
C ASP A 225 -9.70 -6.70 8.17
N TYR A 226 -9.70 -5.79 9.14
CA TYR A 226 -10.77 -4.80 9.29
C TYR A 226 -10.91 -3.88 8.07
N TYR A 227 -9.82 -3.64 7.32
CA TYR A 227 -9.87 -2.82 6.11
C TYR A 227 -10.76 -3.45 5.02
N LEU A 228 -10.79 -4.78 4.92
CA LEU A 228 -11.72 -5.47 4.02
C LEU A 228 -13.18 -5.31 4.45
N TRP A 229 -13.43 -5.30 5.75
CA TRP A 229 -14.77 -5.05 6.30
C TRP A 229 -15.19 -3.59 6.09
N THR A 230 -14.28 -2.63 6.26
CA THR A 230 -14.50 -1.21 5.96
C THR A 230 -14.88 -1.00 4.50
N ILE A 231 -14.09 -1.53 3.55
CA ILE A 231 -14.42 -1.47 2.12
C ILE A 231 -15.80 -2.08 1.84
N MET A 232 -16.13 -3.21 2.46
CA MET A 232 -17.42 -3.85 2.26
C MET A 232 -18.56 -2.97 2.80
N SER A 233 -18.38 -2.32 3.95
CA SER A 233 -19.32 -1.36 4.51
C SER A 233 -19.59 -0.18 3.58
N GLU A 234 -18.54 0.45 3.05
CA GLU A 234 -18.63 1.56 2.08
C GLU A 234 -19.47 1.17 0.85
N TYR A 235 -19.14 0.05 0.20
CA TYR A 235 -19.91 -0.40 -0.97
C TYR A 235 -21.37 -0.76 -0.62
N CYS A 236 -21.62 -1.33 0.55
CA CYS A 236 -22.97 -1.63 1.02
C CYS A 236 -23.75 -0.35 1.33
N TYR A 237 -23.11 0.66 1.92
CA TYR A 237 -23.70 1.97 2.17
C TYR A 237 -24.15 2.64 0.88
N ASP A 238 -23.25 2.76 -0.09
CA ASP A 238 -23.49 3.41 -1.38
C ASP A 238 -24.62 2.73 -2.19
N ASN A 239 -24.86 1.45 -1.93
CA ASN A 239 -25.90 0.66 -2.60
C ASN A 239 -27.14 0.38 -1.73
N GLY A 240 -27.26 1.01 -0.55
CA GLY A 240 -28.43 0.90 0.33
C GLY A 240 -28.64 -0.47 0.93
N MET A 241 -27.60 -1.31 1.04
CA MET A 241 -27.65 -2.67 1.60
C MET A 241 -27.57 -2.64 3.12
N LYS A 242 -28.64 -2.21 3.78
CA LYS A 242 -28.69 -1.87 5.21
C LYS A 242 -28.08 -2.90 6.16
N GLU A 243 -28.60 -4.15 6.11
CA GLU A 243 -28.19 -5.21 7.02
C GLU A 243 -26.73 -5.57 6.85
N LEU A 244 -26.26 -5.69 5.60
CA LEU A 244 -24.90 -6.06 5.32
C LEU A 244 -23.92 -4.91 5.59
N CYS A 245 -24.36 -3.67 5.40
CA CYS A 245 -23.60 -2.48 5.77
C CYS A 245 -23.33 -2.47 7.28
N MET A 246 -24.39 -2.69 8.08
CA MET A 246 -24.26 -2.74 9.54
C MET A 246 -23.35 -3.88 10.00
N GLU A 247 -23.59 -5.11 9.51
CA GLU A 247 -22.74 -6.27 9.83
C GLU A 247 -21.26 -5.98 9.54
N SER A 248 -20.99 -5.38 8.39
CA SER A 248 -19.61 -5.10 7.97
C SER A 248 -18.94 -4.00 8.80
N ALA A 249 -19.69 -2.94 9.11
CA ALA A 249 -19.19 -1.83 9.92
C ALA A 249 -18.98 -2.26 11.38
N GLU A 250 -19.89 -3.06 11.96
CA GLU A 250 -19.72 -3.64 13.30
C GLU A 250 -18.49 -4.54 13.37
N MET A 251 -18.26 -5.37 12.35
CA MET A 251 -17.07 -6.22 12.28
C MET A 251 -15.81 -5.40 12.22
N ALA A 252 -15.72 -4.40 11.33
CA ALA A 252 -14.58 -3.50 11.26
C ALA A 252 -14.32 -2.83 12.61
N HIS A 253 -15.34 -2.26 13.22
CA HIS A 253 -15.27 -1.58 14.50
C HIS A 253 -14.88 -2.53 15.65
N SER A 254 -15.35 -3.79 15.66
CA SER A 254 -15.02 -4.76 16.71
C SER A 254 -13.57 -5.25 16.63
N ILE A 255 -13.02 -5.38 15.42
CA ILE A 255 -11.64 -5.79 15.18
C ILE A 255 -10.69 -4.63 15.54
N HIS A 256 -11.06 -3.43 15.16
CA HIS A 256 -10.26 -2.23 15.34
C HIS A 256 -10.95 -1.26 16.33
N TYR A 257 -11.00 -1.68 17.59
CA TYR A 257 -11.69 -0.94 18.68
C TYR A 257 -10.89 0.28 19.18
N GLU A 258 -9.94 0.79 18.48
CA GLU A 258 -9.28 2.03 18.88
C GLU A 258 -10.05 3.22 18.30
N GLU A 259 -10.52 4.12 19.19
CA GLU A 259 -11.29 5.34 18.83
C GLU A 259 -10.52 6.32 17.92
N ASP A 260 -9.42 5.88 17.33
CA ASP A 260 -8.45 6.70 16.64
C ASP A 260 -8.44 6.49 15.12
N ASP A 261 -9.05 5.42 14.58
CA ASP A 261 -9.28 5.29 13.15
C ASP A 261 -10.58 5.99 12.73
N MET A 262 -10.42 7.21 12.26
CA MET A 262 -11.57 8.05 11.88
C MET A 262 -12.33 7.52 10.66
N LEU A 263 -11.74 6.63 9.86
CA LEU A 263 -12.44 5.98 8.75
C LEU A 263 -13.42 4.93 9.29
N VAL A 264 -12.97 4.06 10.18
CA VAL A 264 -13.82 3.04 10.82
C VAL A 264 -14.96 3.68 11.60
N VAL A 265 -14.67 4.76 12.35
CA VAL A 265 -15.69 5.53 13.09
C VAL A 265 -16.70 6.16 12.15
N TYR A 266 -16.26 6.71 11.01
CA TYR A 266 -17.13 7.30 10.01
C TYR A 266 -18.06 6.26 9.36
N ASP A 267 -17.51 5.11 8.97
CA ASP A 267 -18.28 4.04 8.32
C ASP A 267 -19.29 3.43 9.27
N TYR A 268 -18.92 3.26 10.54
CA TYR A 268 -19.87 2.80 11.55
C TYR A 268 -21.01 3.81 11.79
N GLY A 269 -20.68 5.10 11.91
CA GLY A 269 -21.68 6.17 11.97
C GLY A 269 -22.60 6.21 10.74
N SER A 270 -22.04 5.98 9.55
CA SER A 270 -22.79 5.94 8.30
C SER A 270 -23.73 4.72 8.22
N ALA A 271 -23.29 3.56 8.70
CA ALA A 271 -24.11 2.36 8.79
C ALA A 271 -25.28 2.53 9.79
N LEU A 272 -25.02 3.15 10.93
CA LEU A 272 -26.05 3.51 11.93
C LEU A 272 -27.09 4.48 11.32
N TYR A 273 -26.62 5.51 10.60
CA TYR A 273 -27.50 6.45 9.89
C TYR A 273 -28.41 5.72 8.89
N LEU A 274 -27.84 4.86 8.05
CA LEU A 274 -28.57 4.10 7.03
C LEU A 274 -29.65 3.20 7.65
N ASN A 275 -29.41 2.70 8.87
CA ASN A 275 -30.32 1.85 9.63
C ASN A 275 -31.29 2.61 10.53
N GLY A 276 -31.20 3.94 10.60
CA GLY A 276 -32.11 4.79 11.36
C GLY A 276 -31.77 4.95 12.84
N SER A 277 -30.62 4.47 13.28
CA SER A 277 -30.07 4.65 14.64
C SER A 277 -29.42 6.03 14.78
N TYR A 278 -30.21 7.08 14.66
CA TYR A 278 -29.72 8.45 14.50
C TYR A 278 -28.96 8.98 15.72
N ASP A 279 -29.35 8.64 16.94
CA ASP A 279 -28.68 9.11 18.16
C ASP A 279 -27.27 8.50 18.28
N GLU A 280 -27.15 7.20 17.98
CA GLU A 280 -25.87 6.50 17.96
C GLU A 280 -24.97 7.03 16.83
N ALA A 281 -25.53 7.26 15.63
CA ALA A 281 -24.81 7.85 14.51
C ALA A 281 -24.27 9.25 14.84
N ILE A 282 -25.07 10.09 15.52
CA ILE A 282 -24.63 11.41 15.98
C ILE A 282 -23.42 11.29 16.91
N ALA A 283 -23.47 10.33 17.84
CA ALA A 283 -22.36 10.11 18.77
C ALA A 283 -21.06 9.72 18.06
N GLU A 284 -21.13 8.88 17.03
CA GLU A 284 -19.94 8.51 16.23
C GLU A 284 -19.41 9.70 15.42
N PHE A 285 -20.28 10.46 14.76
CA PHE A 285 -19.82 11.67 14.04
C PHE A 285 -19.26 12.73 14.98
N ASP A 286 -19.77 12.87 16.22
CA ASP A 286 -19.22 13.78 17.22
C ASP A 286 -17.79 13.40 17.63
N LYS A 287 -17.46 12.10 17.69
CA LYS A 287 -16.07 11.65 17.91
C LYS A 287 -15.13 12.22 16.84
N ILE A 288 -15.51 12.14 15.56
CA ILE A 288 -14.72 12.67 14.44
C ILE A 288 -14.59 14.20 14.53
N LEU A 289 -15.71 14.88 14.80
CA LEU A 289 -15.77 16.35 14.78
C LEU A 289 -15.04 17.01 15.95
N THR A 290 -14.73 16.26 17.01
CA THR A 290 -13.95 16.73 18.18
C THR A 290 -12.45 16.53 18.01
N LYS A 291 -12.01 15.72 17.04
CA LYS A 291 -10.58 15.46 16.81
C LYS A 291 -9.88 16.60 16.07
N ASP A 292 -8.58 16.77 16.34
CA ASP A 292 -7.74 17.72 15.61
C ASP A 292 -7.58 17.30 14.15
N ILE A 293 -7.64 18.26 13.22
CA ILE A 293 -7.56 17.96 11.79
C ILE A 293 -6.23 17.31 11.37
N ASN A 294 -5.13 17.60 12.09
CA ASN A 294 -3.86 16.93 11.80
C ASN A 294 -3.88 15.48 12.31
N PHE A 295 -4.61 15.21 13.39
CA PHE A 295 -4.88 13.87 13.84
C PHE A 295 -5.58 13.07 12.74
N ILE A 296 -6.69 13.59 12.21
CA ILE A 296 -7.43 12.94 11.13
C ILE A 296 -6.58 12.80 9.86
N ALA A 297 -5.81 13.85 9.49
CA ALA A 297 -5.05 13.87 8.25
C ALA A 297 -3.85 12.92 8.23
N TYR A 298 -3.28 12.60 9.37
CA TYR A 298 -1.97 11.93 9.50
C TYR A 298 -1.96 10.81 10.55
N GLY A 299 -3.09 10.54 11.19
CA GLY A 299 -3.32 9.36 12.00
C GLY A 299 -3.50 8.12 11.13
N GLU A 300 -3.99 7.06 11.72
CA GLU A 300 -4.21 5.81 11.02
C GLU A 300 -5.17 6.00 9.83
N HIS A 301 -4.84 5.43 8.67
CA HIS A 301 -5.55 5.61 7.39
C HIS A 301 -5.74 7.07 6.94
N GLY A 302 -5.09 8.03 7.58
CA GLY A 302 -5.13 9.42 7.16
C GLY A 302 -4.45 9.64 5.81
N GLU A 303 -5.22 10.01 4.79
CA GLU A 303 -4.73 10.28 3.42
C GLU A 303 -4.25 11.73 3.22
N GLY A 304 -4.06 12.47 4.30
CA GLY A 304 -3.59 13.84 4.31
C GLY A 304 -4.70 14.88 4.40
N MET A 305 -4.30 16.14 4.44
CA MET A 305 -5.15 17.28 4.77
C MET A 305 -6.39 17.45 3.88
N ARG A 306 -6.31 17.11 2.59
CA ARG A 306 -7.46 17.22 1.68
C ARG A 306 -8.54 16.19 2.03
N TRP A 307 -8.13 14.97 2.30
CA TRP A 307 -9.02 13.89 2.72
C TRP A 307 -9.65 14.22 4.08
N ALA A 308 -8.86 14.64 5.07
CA ALA A 308 -9.37 15.02 6.39
C ALA A 308 -10.43 16.11 6.34
N LYS A 309 -10.23 17.13 5.48
CA LYS A 309 -11.24 18.19 5.27
C LYS A 309 -12.53 17.63 4.69
N LYS A 310 -12.44 16.70 3.75
CA LYS A 310 -13.60 16.03 3.16
C LYS A 310 -14.32 15.22 4.23
N LEU A 311 -13.64 14.34 4.94
CA LEU A 311 -14.22 13.51 5.99
C LEU A 311 -14.97 14.35 7.05
N LEU A 312 -14.36 15.47 7.50
CA LEU A 312 -15.00 16.40 8.43
C LEU A 312 -16.24 17.07 7.84
N ALA A 313 -16.26 17.37 6.55
CA ALA A 313 -17.42 17.95 5.89
C ALA A 313 -18.56 16.94 5.78
N ASP A 314 -18.25 15.72 5.32
CA ASP A 314 -19.20 14.62 5.16
C ASP A 314 -19.79 14.20 6.53
N ALA A 315 -18.95 14.12 7.58
CA ALA A 315 -19.42 13.85 8.94
C ALA A 315 -20.36 14.93 9.49
N ARG A 316 -20.09 16.23 9.20
CA ARG A 316 -20.99 17.32 9.60
C ARG A 316 -22.34 17.23 8.89
N GLU A 317 -22.33 16.92 7.59
CA GLU A 317 -23.53 16.78 6.78
C GLU A 317 -24.40 15.62 7.28
N LEU A 318 -23.85 14.43 7.41
CA LEU A 318 -24.57 13.26 7.90
C LEU A 318 -25.09 13.46 9.34
N ARG A 319 -24.27 14.06 10.21
CA ARG A 319 -24.72 14.41 11.56
C ARG A 319 -25.93 15.35 11.55
N ALA A 320 -25.91 16.38 10.70
CA ALA A 320 -27.01 17.31 10.59
C ALA A 320 -28.28 16.63 10.07
N ASP A 321 -28.14 15.70 9.15
CA ASP A 321 -29.26 14.91 8.62
C ASP A 321 -29.81 13.92 9.66
N CYS A 322 -28.94 13.31 10.48
CA CYS A 322 -29.38 12.51 11.64
C CYS A 322 -30.29 13.33 12.56
N ILE A 323 -29.88 14.55 12.91
CA ILE A 323 -30.67 15.44 13.79
C ILE A 323 -32.04 15.75 13.17
N LYS A 324 -32.09 16.08 11.86
CA LYS A 324 -33.36 16.34 11.17
C LYS A 324 -34.29 15.14 11.19
N HIS A 325 -33.77 13.96 10.90
CA HIS A 325 -34.58 12.71 10.90
C HIS A 325 -35.06 12.34 12.30
N ARG A 326 -34.19 12.45 13.31
CA ARG A 326 -34.54 12.20 14.71
C ARG A 326 -35.65 13.13 15.19
N ASP A 327 -35.54 14.42 14.89
CA ASP A 327 -36.47 15.45 15.36
C ASP A 327 -37.75 15.54 14.49
N GLY A 328 -37.90 14.67 13.50
CA GLY A 328 -39.09 14.63 12.63
C GLY A 328 -39.24 15.85 11.71
N LEU A 329 -38.16 16.60 11.51
CA LEU A 329 -38.14 17.74 10.59
C LEU A 329 -38.18 17.19 9.15
N LYS A 330 -39.34 17.35 8.49
CA LYS A 330 -39.48 16.97 7.07
C LYS A 330 -38.50 17.78 6.22
N LEU A 331 -37.76 17.09 5.35
CA LEU A 331 -36.99 17.67 4.25
C LEU A 331 -37.86 18.45 3.28
#